data_1c0cd0aa0a0424a275cb1c7461c03ce3
#
_entry.id   1c0cd0aa0a0424a275cb1c7461c03ce3
#
_cell.length_a   1.000
_cell.length_b   1.000
_cell.length_c   1.000
_cell.angle_alpha   90.00
_cell.angle_beta   90.00
_cell.angle_gamma   90.00
#
_symmetry.space_group_name_H-M   'P 1'
#
loop_
_entity.id
_entity.type
_entity.pdbx_description
1 polymer ?
#
loop_
_entity_poly.entity_id
_entity_poly.type
_entity_poly.pdbx_seq_one_letter_code
_entity_poly.pdbx_strand_id
1 'polypeptide(L)'
;MHDHTPASDSVGALFGFVWIGAAERAGDPQALRAAILDQLVRCFGPEAGAPSKLLIKDWAQESLICSALDLAARPEHPGVGPETLRAGHLDGRLWLAVSESAEQSPGLIEGAFSAGERAAQTVLASI
;
A
#
# COMPACT_ATOMS: atom_id res chain seq x y z
N MET A 1 3.33 4.37 -11.67
CA MET A 1 2.22 3.91 -12.51
C MET A 1 2.59 2.61 -13.16
N HIS A 2 1.66 1.68 -13.25
CA HIS A 2 1.87 0.33 -13.78
C HIS A 2 0.83 0.03 -14.84
N ASP A 3 1.23 -0.69 -15.89
CA ASP A 3 0.33 -1.25 -16.88
C ASP A 3 -0.36 -2.50 -16.30
N HIS A 4 -1.67 -2.48 -16.29
CA HIS A 4 -2.54 -3.57 -15.87
C HIS A 4 -3.47 -4.03 -17.00
N THR A 5 -3.05 -3.78 -18.23
CA THR A 5 -3.78 -4.24 -19.43
C THR A 5 -3.92 -5.77 -19.36
N PRO A 6 -5.15 -6.31 -19.48
CA PRO A 6 -5.35 -7.76 -19.46
C PRO A 6 -4.73 -8.42 -20.69
N ALA A 7 -4.35 -9.69 -20.58
CA ALA A 7 -3.71 -10.45 -21.65
C ALA A 7 -4.56 -10.54 -22.95
N SER A 8 -5.85 -10.23 -22.86
CA SER A 8 -6.76 -10.19 -24.02
C SER A 8 -6.58 -8.95 -24.90
N ASP A 9 -5.80 -7.94 -24.44
CA ASP A 9 -5.62 -6.64 -25.10
C ASP A 9 -6.93 -5.91 -25.49
N SER A 10 -8.04 -6.31 -24.89
CA SER A 10 -9.36 -5.76 -25.21
C SER A 10 -9.57 -4.34 -24.72
N VAL A 11 -8.84 -3.93 -23.67
CA VAL A 11 -8.86 -2.59 -23.09
C VAL A 11 -7.50 -2.28 -22.47
N GLY A 12 -7.02 -1.06 -22.62
CA GLY A 12 -5.86 -0.57 -21.86
C GLY A 12 -6.25 -0.31 -20.41
N ALA A 13 -5.42 -0.70 -19.46
CA ALA A 13 -5.64 -0.45 -18.04
C ALA A 13 -4.36 0.06 -17.36
N LEU A 14 -4.47 1.17 -16.61
CA LEU A 14 -3.38 1.75 -15.85
C LEU A 14 -3.73 1.76 -14.36
N PHE A 15 -2.76 1.43 -13.53
CA PHE A 15 -2.84 1.52 -12.08
C PHE A 15 -1.79 2.48 -11.53
N GLY A 16 -2.13 3.25 -10.50
CA GLY A 16 -1.19 4.16 -9.87
C GLY A 16 -1.57 4.51 -8.44
N PHE A 17 -0.58 4.98 -7.69
CA PHE A 17 -0.76 5.54 -6.36
C PHE A 17 -0.76 7.05 -6.40
N VAL A 18 -1.57 7.67 -5.55
CA VAL A 18 -1.64 9.12 -5.34
C VAL A 18 -0.94 9.45 -4.03
N TRP A 19 0.22 10.13 -4.10
CA TRP A 19 1.09 10.45 -2.97
C TRP A 19 0.83 11.87 -2.44
N ILE A 20 -0.42 12.16 -2.07
CA ILE A 20 -0.80 13.40 -1.36
C ILE A 20 -1.50 13.04 -0.05
N GLY A 21 -1.50 13.96 0.92
CA GLY A 21 -2.07 13.73 2.23
C GLY A 21 -3.56 13.40 2.21
N ALA A 22 -4.05 12.65 3.19
CA ALA A 22 -5.45 12.22 3.27
C ALA A 22 -6.42 13.43 3.34
N ALA A 23 -6.07 14.46 4.10
CA ALA A 23 -6.88 15.66 4.23
C ALA A 23 -7.02 16.43 2.90
N GLU A 24 -5.94 16.49 2.12
CA GLU A 24 -5.92 17.14 0.81
C GLU A 24 -6.77 16.35 -0.21
N ARG A 25 -6.67 15.02 -0.21
CA ARG A 25 -7.50 14.15 -1.06
C ARG A 25 -8.98 14.25 -0.75
N ALA A 26 -9.33 14.37 0.53
CA ALA A 26 -10.71 14.45 0.99
C ALA A 26 -11.36 15.84 0.75
N GLY A 27 -10.55 16.89 0.58
CA GLY A 27 -11.02 18.27 0.49
C GLY A 27 -11.86 18.54 -0.76
N ASP A 28 -11.41 18.08 -1.92
CA ASP A 28 -12.14 18.23 -3.20
C ASP A 28 -11.90 17.01 -4.11
N PRO A 29 -12.83 16.04 -4.11
CA PRO A 29 -12.72 14.86 -4.96
C PRO A 29 -12.74 15.15 -6.46
N GLN A 30 -13.37 16.26 -6.88
CA GLN A 30 -13.40 16.63 -8.30
C GLN A 30 -12.07 17.24 -8.74
N ALA A 31 -11.48 18.10 -7.93
CA ALA A 31 -10.14 18.62 -8.17
C ALA A 31 -9.10 17.50 -8.19
N LEU A 32 -9.20 16.53 -7.28
CA LEU A 32 -8.35 15.33 -7.30
C LEU A 32 -8.48 14.56 -8.61
N ARG A 33 -9.71 14.31 -9.06
CA ARG A 33 -9.96 13.64 -10.33
C ARG A 33 -9.36 14.40 -11.52
N ALA A 34 -9.56 15.71 -11.57
CA ALA A 34 -9.00 16.56 -12.62
C ALA A 34 -7.47 16.50 -12.62
N ALA A 35 -6.83 16.64 -11.47
CA ALA A 35 -5.38 16.57 -11.34
C ALA A 35 -4.80 15.22 -11.80
N ILE A 36 -5.48 14.11 -11.50
CA ILE A 36 -5.10 12.77 -11.99
C ILE A 36 -5.17 12.73 -13.53
N LEU A 37 -6.26 13.19 -14.12
CA LEU A 37 -6.41 13.21 -15.59
C LEU A 37 -5.38 14.10 -16.26
N ASP A 38 -5.11 15.29 -15.72
CA ASP A 38 -4.06 16.18 -16.21
C ASP A 38 -2.66 15.52 -16.13
N GLN A 39 -2.39 14.77 -15.06
CA GLN A 39 -1.15 14.01 -14.95
C GLN A 39 -1.05 12.91 -16.01
N LEU A 40 -2.15 12.20 -16.27
CA LEU A 40 -2.19 11.16 -17.31
C LEU A 40 -1.97 11.77 -18.70
N VAL A 41 -2.60 12.91 -19.01
CA VAL A 41 -2.40 13.63 -20.27
C VAL A 41 -0.94 14.04 -20.44
N ARG A 42 -0.29 14.55 -19.40
CA ARG A 42 1.13 14.92 -19.46
C ARG A 42 2.05 13.73 -19.72
N CYS A 43 1.70 12.54 -19.19
CA CYS A 43 2.55 11.36 -19.32
C CYS A 43 2.30 10.56 -20.59
N PHE A 44 1.06 10.49 -21.07
CA PHE A 44 0.62 9.55 -22.10
C PHE A 44 -0.09 10.22 -23.28
N GLY A 45 -0.24 11.54 -23.26
CA GLY A 45 -0.87 12.29 -24.34
C GLY A 45 -2.38 12.52 -24.11
N PRO A 46 -3.02 13.33 -25.00
CA PRO A 46 -4.37 13.86 -24.80
C PRO A 46 -5.46 12.77 -24.67
N GLU A 47 -5.28 11.64 -25.31
CA GLU A 47 -6.24 10.51 -25.24
C GLU A 47 -6.40 9.96 -23.83
N ALA A 48 -5.35 10.03 -23.01
CA ALA A 48 -5.39 9.59 -21.61
C ALA A 48 -6.27 10.47 -20.69
N GLY A 49 -6.68 11.64 -21.17
CA GLY A 49 -7.61 12.54 -20.46
C GLY A 49 -9.07 12.11 -20.52
N ALA A 50 -9.42 11.16 -21.38
CA ALA A 50 -10.79 10.67 -21.57
C ALA A 50 -10.91 9.15 -21.38
N PRO A 51 -10.52 8.62 -20.20
CA PRO A 51 -10.65 7.19 -19.95
C PRO A 51 -12.11 6.74 -19.93
N SER A 52 -12.41 5.56 -20.45
CA SER A 52 -13.75 4.96 -20.37
C SER A 52 -14.22 4.76 -18.92
N LYS A 53 -13.27 4.54 -18.00
CA LYS A 53 -13.54 4.41 -16.57
C LYS A 53 -12.34 4.90 -15.76
N LEU A 54 -12.60 5.69 -14.71
CA LEU A 54 -11.61 6.06 -13.70
C LEU A 54 -12.15 5.68 -12.32
N LEU A 55 -11.47 4.77 -11.65
CA LEU A 55 -11.75 4.37 -10.27
C LEU A 55 -10.70 4.98 -9.35
N ILE A 56 -11.16 5.66 -8.30
CA ILE A 56 -10.31 6.18 -7.24
C ILE A 56 -10.78 5.53 -5.95
N LYS A 57 -9.88 4.81 -5.26
CA LYS A 57 -10.14 4.29 -3.92
C LYS A 57 -9.22 4.99 -2.94
N ASP A 58 -9.80 5.72 -2.01
CA ASP A 58 -9.09 6.32 -0.89
C ASP A 58 -9.25 5.47 0.36
N TRP A 59 -8.21 4.70 0.67
CA TRP A 59 -8.18 3.82 1.84
C TRP A 59 -8.23 4.59 3.17
N ALA A 60 -7.89 5.87 3.16
CA ALA A 60 -8.03 6.74 4.33
C ALA A 60 -9.49 6.90 4.80
N GLN A 61 -10.46 6.64 3.93
CA GLN A 61 -11.88 6.67 4.26
C GLN A 61 -12.40 5.37 4.90
N GLU A 62 -11.55 4.33 4.97
CA GLU A 62 -11.92 3.03 5.54
C GLU A 62 -11.54 2.95 7.02
N SER A 63 -12.50 3.14 7.90
CA SER A 63 -12.29 3.18 9.36
C SER A 63 -11.70 1.90 9.96
N LEU A 64 -11.83 0.76 9.28
CA LEU A 64 -11.24 -0.51 9.69
C LEU A 64 -9.77 -0.66 9.26
N ILE A 65 -9.26 0.24 8.42
CA ILE A 65 -7.91 0.20 7.86
C ILE A 65 -7.06 1.34 8.41
N CYS A 66 -7.61 2.56 8.46
CA CYS A 66 -6.89 3.75 8.87
C CYS A 66 -7.35 4.26 10.23
N SER A 67 -6.39 4.54 11.10
CA SER A 67 -6.59 5.26 12.36
C SER A 67 -6.48 6.79 12.15
N ALA A 68 -6.86 7.56 13.17
CA ALA A 68 -6.67 9.01 13.16
C ALA A 68 -5.17 9.42 13.04
N LEU A 69 -4.26 8.59 13.54
CA LEU A 69 -2.82 8.83 13.42
C LEU A 69 -2.33 8.65 11.99
N ASP A 70 -2.84 7.62 11.29
CA ASP A 70 -2.50 7.37 9.87
C ASP A 70 -2.99 8.51 8.98
N LEU A 71 -4.15 9.10 9.28
CA LEU A 71 -4.70 10.23 8.53
C LEU A 71 -3.85 11.50 8.66
N ALA A 72 -3.19 11.69 9.81
CA ALA A 72 -2.32 12.83 10.08
C ALA A 72 -0.90 12.62 9.54
N ALA A 73 -0.50 11.37 9.27
CA ALA A 73 0.82 11.04 8.77
C ALA A 73 1.01 11.43 7.30
N ARG A 74 2.25 11.72 6.92
CA ARG A 74 2.61 11.83 5.50
C ARG A 74 2.63 10.44 4.87
N PRO A 75 2.21 10.31 3.60
CA PRO A 75 2.30 9.03 2.90
C PRO A 75 3.78 8.69 2.67
N GLU A 76 4.25 7.68 3.37
CA GLU A 76 5.62 7.16 3.26
C GLU A 76 5.57 5.64 3.06
N HIS A 77 6.58 5.10 2.39
CA HIS A 77 6.75 3.66 2.33
C HIS A 77 7.19 3.15 3.71
N PRO A 78 6.60 2.06 4.24
CA PRO A 78 7.02 1.52 5.52
C PRO A 78 8.52 1.21 5.51
N GLY A 79 9.23 1.70 6.52
CA GLY A 79 10.60 1.31 6.81
C GLY A 79 10.65 -0.03 7.55
N VAL A 80 11.86 -0.50 7.82
CA VAL A 80 12.06 -1.67 8.68
C VAL A 80 11.51 -1.35 10.07
N GLY A 81 10.58 -2.17 10.55
CA GLY A 81 10.00 -2.01 11.88
C GLY A 81 11.02 -2.23 13.00
N PRO A 82 10.72 -1.76 14.23
CA PRO A 82 11.62 -1.92 15.37
C PRO A 82 11.87 -3.40 15.66
N GLU A 83 13.03 -3.69 16.25
CA GLU A 83 13.46 -5.06 16.57
C GLU A 83 12.45 -5.79 17.48
N THR A 84 11.71 -5.06 18.28
CA THR A 84 10.64 -5.60 19.13
C THR A 84 9.58 -6.36 18.35
N LEU A 85 9.33 -6.02 17.08
CA LEU A 85 8.41 -6.79 16.23
C LEU A 85 8.95 -8.18 15.85
N ARG A 86 10.25 -8.40 16.00
CA ARG A 86 10.92 -9.68 15.70
C ARG A 86 11.19 -10.50 16.93
N ALA A 87 11.10 -9.91 18.11
CA ALA A 87 11.31 -10.58 19.38
C ALA A 87 10.11 -11.47 19.77
N GLY A 88 10.38 -12.47 20.60
CA GLY A 88 9.32 -13.21 21.28
C GLY A 88 8.70 -12.39 22.41
N HIS A 89 7.40 -12.42 22.50
CA HIS A 89 6.61 -11.75 23.54
C HIS A 89 5.99 -12.78 24.49
N LEU A 90 5.58 -12.34 25.66
CA LEU A 90 4.92 -13.21 26.67
C LEU A 90 5.74 -14.48 26.97
N ASP A 91 7.02 -14.31 27.28
CA ASP A 91 7.96 -15.41 27.53
C ASP A 91 8.07 -16.40 26.34
N GLY A 92 8.09 -15.87 25.12
CA GLY A 92 8.23 -16.65 23.89
C GLY A 92 6.95 -17.33 23.40
N ARG A 93 5.79 -17.05 24.02
CA ARG A 93 4.50 -17.65 23.65
C ARG A 93 3.77 -16.88 22.52
N LEU A 94 4.23 -15.68 22.15
CA LEU A 94 3.66 -14.86 21.10
C LEU A 94 4.77 -14.38 20.16
N TRP A 95 4.58 -14.60 18.87
CA TRP A 95 5.47 -14.15 17.79
C TRP A 95 4.66 -13.38 16.74
N LEU A 96 5.20 -12.27 16.28
CA LEU A 96 4.57 -11.46 15.23
C LEU A 96 5.12 -11.89 13.86
N ALA A 97 4.21 -12.24 12.95
CA ALA A 97 4.49 -12.69 11.59
C ALA A 97 3.87 -11.72 10.58
N VAL A 98 4.16 -10.42 10.75
CA VAL A 98 3.63 -9.34 9.92
C VAL A 98 4.71 -8.79 9.01
N SER A 99 4.33 -8.25 7.85
CA SER A 99 5.28 -7.71 6.86
C SER A 99 6.21 -6.64 7.43
N GLU A 100 5.71 -5.84 8.38
CA GLU A 100 6.47 -4.78 9.06
C GLU A 100 7.58 -5.33 9.96
N SER A 101 7.51 -6.61 10.35
CA SER A 101 8.58 -7.29 11.09
C SER A 101 9.67 -7.88 10.19
N ALA A 102 9.53 -7.79 8.86
CA ALA A 102 10.55 -8.25 7.92
C ALA A 102 11.75 -7.32 7.91
N GLU A 103 12.95 -7.89 7.75
CA GLU A 103 14.20 -7.13 7.59
C GLU A 103 14.37 -6.61 6.16
N GLN A 104 13.80 -7.33 5.20
CA GLN A 104 13.79 -6.96 3.80
C GLN A 104 12.34 -6.84 3.31
N SER A 105 12.11 -5.90 2.41
CA SER A 105 10.77 -5.65 1.82
C SER A 105 9.65 -5.46 2.85
N PRO A 106 9.84 -4.66 3.94
CA PRO A 106 8.78 -4.43 4.92
C PRO A 106 7.55 -3.80 4.28
N GLY A 107 6.36 -4.18 4.73
CA GLY A 107 5.10 -3.71 4.17
C GLY A 107 4.73 -4.28 2.79
N LEU A 108 5.55 -5.18 2.23
CA LEU A 108 5.30 -5.85 0.95
C LEU A 108 4.95 -7.32 1.16
N ILE A 109 4.40 -7.96 0.12
CA ILE A 109 4.04 -9.38 0.13
C ILE A 109 5.25 -10.26 0.44
N GLU A 110 6.40 -9.98 -0.18
CA GLU A 110 7.65 -10.70 0.06
C GLU A 110 8.10 -10.60 1.52
N GLY A 111 7.96 -9.43 2.12
CA GLY A 111 8.22 -9.22 3.54
C GLY A 111 7.27 -10.04 4.43
N ALA A 112 5.99 -10.15 4.07
CA ALA A 112 5.04 -10.98 4.80
C ALA A 112 5.42 -12.47 4.77
N PHE A 113 5.83 -12.99 3.61
CA PHE A 113 6.33 -14.37 3.49
C PHE A 113 7.56 -14.61 4.36
N SER A 114 8.59 -13.79 4.25
CA SER A 114 9.83 -13.96 5.02
C SER A 114 9.61 -13.84 6.54
N ALA A 115 8.72 -12.92 6.97
CA ALA A 115 8.35 -12.79 8.37
C ALA A 115 7.60 -14.02 8.90
N GLY A 116 6.69 -14.58 8.07
CA GLY A 116 5.96 -15.81 8.38
C GLY A 116 6.89 -17.02 8.54
N GLU A 117 7.80 -17.23 7.59
CA GLU A 117 8.80 -18.30 7.66
C GLU A 117 9.70 -18.19 8.90
N ARG A 118 10.22 -16.99 9.17
CA ARG A 118 11.03 -16.73 10.37
C ARG A 118 10.27 -17.07 11.64
N ALA A 119 9.03 -16.59 11.78
CA ALA A 119 8.23 -16.84 12.97
C ALA A 119 7.94 -18.35 13.14
N ALA A 120 7.58 -19.04 12.06
CA ALA A 120 7.33 -20.48 12.08
C ALA A 120 8.58 -21.27 12.48
N GLN A 121 9.74 -20.98 11.91
CA GLN A 121 11.02 -21.62 12.25
C GLN A 121 11.37 -21.40 13.72
N THR A 122 11.14 -20.19 14.25
CA THR A 122 11.43 -19.88 15.65
C THR A 122 10.53 -20.68 16.60
N VAL A 123 9.23 -20.77 16.29
CA VAL A 123 8.30 -21.58 17.09
C VAL A 123 8.66 -23.06 17.05
N LEU A 124 8.96 -23.60 15.86
CA LEU A 124 9.35 -25.01 15.71
C LEU A 124 10.66 -25.35 16.47
N ALA A 125 11.58 -24.41 16.57
CA ALA A 125 12.82 -24.60 17.33
C ALA A 125 12.62 -24.53 18.85
N SER A 126 11.46 -24.06 19.32
CA SER A 126 11.14 -23.88 20.75
C SER A 126 10.33 -25.04 21.37
N ILE A 127 9.86 -25.96 20.55
CA ILE A 127 9.10 -27.17 20.95
C ILE A 127 9.94 -28.44 20.80
#